data_0b8dc3510b02611fce75120c7425a52d
#
_entry.id   0b8dc3510b02611fce75120c7425a52d
#
_cell.length_a   1.000
_cell.length_b   1.000
_cell.length_c   1.000
_cell.angle_alpha   90.00
_cell.angle_beta   90.00
_cell.angle_gamma   90.00
#
_symmetry.space_group_name_H-M   'P 1'
#
loop_
_entity.id
_entity.type
_entity.pdbx_description
1 polymer ?
#
loop_
_entity_poly.entity_id
_entity_poly.type
_entity_poly.pdbx_seq_one_letter_code
_entity_poly.pdbx_strand_id
1 'polypeptide(L)'
;SADRQEAIDLGLRELIYNAQDEFEATHQKDAFVKVSIDTATQEIQVEDNMRGIPVAIRDDGINSLTAAFLIPHSGAKHKEGVYQAAVGVNGQGNKIVCHTSKWLRVQVCRDGNIYQQSFHETDEGAAPDSDIQILGKTAATGTKITYVPSEIVYQGARIDVDNLIESLTMLSYFTKGLKIILSVDEEEMEFYSAHGLADGLKAEDRLHKNILHFQRDYEDCSVELALQWNKGRGEIKPYANNLYVKDGGAFISGFKSSLTKTFNSICGGSFS
;
A
#
# COMPACT_ATOMS: atom_id res chain seq x y z
N SER A 1 14.50 -10.85 15.67
CA SER A 1 14.70 -11.84 14.58
C SER A 1 14.23 -11.23 13.27
N ALA A 2 14.71 -11.75 12.14
CA ALA A 2 14.29 -11.31 10.80
C ALA A 2 12.76 -11.38 10.64
N ASP A 3 12.12 -12.42 11.16
CA ASP A 3 10.66 -12.60 11.08
C ASP A 3 9.87 -11.47 11.77
N ARG A 4 10.38 -10.92 12.90
CA ARG A 4 9.73 -9.79 13.58
C ARG A 4 9.94 -8.48 12.85
N GLN A 5 11.11 -8.31 12.23
CA GLN A 5 11.39 -7.17 11.38
C GLN A 5 10.43 -7.16 10.19
N GLU A 6 10.29 -8.29 9.51
CA GLU A 6 9.35 -8.43 8.39
C GLU A 6 7.90 -8.20 8.81
N ALA A 7 7.51 -8.69 10.01
CA ALA A 7 6.14 -8.53 10.51
C ALA A 7 5.75 -7.07 10.80
N ILE A 8 6.67 -6.26 11.38
CA ILE A 8 6.40 -4.83 11.63
C ILE A 8 6.33 -4.05 10.33
N ASP A 9 7.23 -4.33 9.38
CA ASP A 9 7.23 -3.71 8.06
C ASP A 9 5.96 -4.05 7.27
N LEU A 10 5.50 -5.32 7.34
CA LEU A 10 4.26 -5.76 6.71
C LEU A 10 3.05 -5.03 7.29
N GLY A 11 2.97 -4.87 8.61
CA GLY A 11 1.88 -4.13 9.26
C GLY A 11 1.77 -2.69 8.75
N LEU A 12 2.88 -1.98 8.66
CA LEU A 12 2.90 -0.62 8.10
C LEU A 12 2.47 -0.59 6.64
N ARG A 13 2.97 -1.52 5.81
CA ARG A 13 2.59 -1.61 4.39
C ARG A 13 1.11 -1.86 4.20
N GLU A 14 0.48 -2.68 5.03
CA GLU A 14 -0.97 -2.94 4.97
C GLU A 14 -1.79 -1.66 5.18
N LEU A 15 -1.37 -0.77 6.10
CA LEU A 15 -2.04 0.53 6.27
C LEU A 15 -1.89 1.41 5.03
N ILE A 16 -0.70 1.43 4.43
CA ILE A 16 -0.42 2.20 3.20
C ILE A 16 -1.24 1.64 2.02
N TYR A 17 -1.32 0.32 1.89
CA TYR A 17 -2.11 -0.33 0.83
C TYR A 17 -3.62 -0.11 0.99
N ASN A 18 -4.14 0.02 2.22
CA ASN A 18 -5.54 0.41 2.41
C ASN A 18 -5.83 1.81 1.82
N ALA A 19 -4.89 2.75 1.99
CA ALA A 19 -5.01 4.07 1.40
C ALA A 19 -4.82 4.04 -0.13
N GLN A 20 -3.91 3.20 -0.66
CA GLN A 20 -3.78 2.97 -2.09
C GLN A 20 -5.08 2.41 -2.69
N ASP A 21 -5.66 1.36 -2.10
CA ASP A 21 -6.92 0.77 -2.56
C ASP A 21 -8.05 1.80 -2.62
N GLU A 22 -8.10 2.71 -1.64
CA GLU A 22 -9.09 3.78 -1.60
C GLU A 22 -8.84 4.80 -2.72
N PHE A 23 -7.58 5.12 -3.02
CA PHE A 23 -7.22 5.97 -4.14
C PHE A 23 -7.62 5.32 -5.48
N GLU A 24 -7.31 4.05 -5.68
CA GLU A 24 -7.68 3.31 -6.90
C GLU A 24 -9.20 3.22 -7.09
N ALA A 25 -9.96 3.13 -6.00
CA ALA A 25 -11.42 3.11 -6.05
C ALA A 25 -12.04 4.48 -6.38
N THR A 26 -11.36 5.58 -6.06
CA THR A 26 -11.92 6.94 -6.16
C THR A 26 -11.27 7.79 -7.24
N HIS A 27 -10.01 7.51 -7.57
CA HIS A 27 -9.15 8.37 -8.40
C HIS A 27 -9.21 9.84 -7.97
N GLN A 28 -9.25 10.06 -6.64
CA GLN A 28 -9.37 11.39 -6.07
C GLN A 28 -8.21 12.27 -6.53
N LYS A 29 -8.56 13.45 -7.03
CA LYS A 29 -7.57 14.46 -7.40
C LYS A 29 -6.84 14.99 -6.15
N ASP A 30 -5.54 15.24 -6.29
CA ASP A 30 -4.67 15.74 -5.21
C ASP A 30 -4.64 14.81 -3.98
N ALA A 31 -4.84 13.49 -4.20
CA ALA A 31 -4.74 12.48 -3.16
C ALA A 31 -3.30 12.34 -2.68
N PHE A 32 -3.16 12.15 -1.37
CA PHE A 32 -1.87 11.82 -0.76
C PHE A 32 -2.00 10.72 0.31
N VAL A 33 -0.89 10.06 0.55
CA VAL A 33 -0.63 9.23 1.73
C VAL A 33 0.65 9.75 2.38
N LYS A 34 0.59 10.11 3.66
CA LYS A 34 1.76 10.53 4.44
C LYS A 34 2.05 9.50 5.52
N VAL A 35 3.28 9.01 5.52
CA VAL A 35 3.84 8.15 6.58
C VAL A 35 4.81 8.98 7.38
N SER A 36 4.66 9.04 8.70
CA SER A 36 5.59 9.71 9.60
C SER A 36 6.10 8.73 10.64
N ILE A 37 7.40 8.73 10.89
CA ILE A 37 8.09 7.84 11.83
C ILE A 37 8.96 8.69 12.74
N ASP A 38 8.70 8.65 14.05
CA ASP A 38 9.56 9.18 15.08
C ASP A 38 10.43 8.03 15.62
N THR A 39 11.72 8.08 15.33
CA THR A 39 12.65 6.98 15.70
C THR A 39 12.95 6.95 17.20
N ALA A 40 12.78 8.07 17.93
CA ALA A 40 13.02 8.14 19.37
C ALA A 40 11.87 7.53 20.15
N THR A 41 10.62 7.85 19.79
CA THR A 41 9.42 7.34 20.46
C THR A 41 8.87 6.06 19.86
N GLN A 42 9.30 5.72 18.65
CA GLN A 42 8.78 4.65 17.81
C GLN A 42 7.31 4.88 17.42
N GLU A 43 6.84 6.12 17.47
CA GLU A 43 5.53 6.48 16.99
C GLU A 43 5.50 6.46 15.46
N ILE A 44 4.50 5.80 14.90
CA ILE A 44 4.27 5.69 13.48
C ILE A 44 2.90 6.26 13.17
N GLN A 45 2.82 7.12 12.15
CA GLN A 45 1.58 7.69 11.67
C GLN A 45 1.41 7.42 10.19
N VAL A 46 0.21 6.99 9.80
CA VAL A 46 -0.23 6.92 8.39
C VAL A 46 -1.45 7.80 8.24
N GLU A 47 -1.39 8.76 7.34
CA GLU A 47 -2.46 9.73 7.08
C GLU A 47 -2.78 9.79 5.59
N ASP A 48 -4.04 9.81 5.25
CA ASP A 48 -4.55 10.06 3.90
C ASP A 48 -5.61 11.17 3.90
N ASN A 49 -5.88 11.73 2.72
CA ASN A 49 -6.92 12.75 2.54
C ASN A 49 -8.13 12.23 1.75
N MET A 50 -8.34 10.92 1.69
CA MET A 50 -9.42 10.32 0.91
C MET A 50 -10.75 10.30 1.65
N ARG A 51 -11.70 9.40 1.32
CA ARG A 51 -13.07 9.45 1.90
C ARG A 51 -13.15 9.22 3.41
N GLY A 52 -12.11 8.64 4.01
CA GLY A 52 -12.09 8.21 5.41
C GLY A 52 -12.86 6.91 5.68
N ILE A 53 -12.45 6.16 6.70
CA ILE A 53 -13.11 4.90 7.12
C ILE A 53 -14.57 5.19 7.51
N PRO A 54 -15.55 4.34 7.14
CA PRO A 54 -16.95 4.49 7.54
C PRO A 54 -17.12 4.50 9.07
N VAL A 55 -17.99 5.39 9.57
CA VAL A 55 -18.31 5.55 11.00
C VAL A 55 -19.84 5.42 11.17
N ALA A 56 -20.39 4.27 10.82
CA ALA A 56 -21.82 3.97 10.95
C ALA A 56 -22.02 2.80 11.91
N ILE A 57 -23.17 2.76 12.57
CA ILE A 57 -23.59 1.59 13.33
C ILE A 57 -24.02 0.49 12.34
N ARG A 58 -23.46 -0.69 12.50
CA ARG A 58 -23.76 -1.88 11.71
C ARG A 58 -25.02 -2.58 12.23
N ASP A 59 -25.53 -3.54 11.48
CA ASP A 59 -26.71 -4.34 11.87
C ASP A 59 -26.47 -5.15 13.17
N ASP A 60 -25.22 -5.48 13.50
CA ASP A 60 -24.82 -6.14 14.73
C ASP A 60 -24.70 -5.18 15.93
N GLY A 61 -25.01 -3.90 15.76
CA GLY A 61 -24.91 -2.87 16.78
C GLY A 61 -23.51 -2.31 17.02
N ILE A 62 -22.48 -2.82 16.33
CA ILE A 62 -21.10 -2.39 16.46
C ILE A 62 -20.80 -1.27 15.45
N ASN A 63 -20.06 -0.26 15.87
CA ASN A 63 -19.64 0.78 14.94
C ASN A 63 -18.63 0.24 13.91
N SER A 64 -18.78 0.65 12.64
CA SER A 64 -17.91 0.23 11.54
C SER A 64 -16.44 0.55 11.78
N LEU A 65 -16.12 1.69 12.44
CA LEU A 65 -14.76 2.07 12.79
C LEU A 65 -14.17 1.09 13.81
N THR A 66 -14.88 0.81 14.91
CA THR A 66 -14.46 -0.20 15.90
C THR A 66 -14.27 -1.57 15.27
N ALA A 67 -15.21 -1.98 14.41
CA ALA A 67 -15.14 -3.26 13.71
C ALA A 67 -13.93 -3.35 12.77
N ALA A 68 -13.55 -2.24 12.12
CA ALA A 68 -12.41 -2.20 11.21
C ALA A 68 -11.07 -2.51 11.92
N PHE A 69 -10.97 -2.26 13.22
CA PHE A 69 -9.74 -2.47 14.00
C PHE A 69 -9.76 -3.69 14.91
N LEU A 70 -10.94 -4.19 15.32
CA LEU A 70 -11.03 -5.28 16.29
C LEU A 70 -11.61 -6.58 15.70
N ILE A 71 -12.58 -6.50 14.77
CA ILE A 71 -13.33 -7.69 14.36
C ILE A 71 -12.77 -8.29 13.06
N PRO A 72 -12.28 -9.55 13.07
CA PRO A 72 -11.86 -10.24 11.85
C PRO A 72 -12.97 -10.25 10.79
N HIS A 73 -12.62 -10.12 9.51
CA HIS A 73 -13.54 -10.16 8.37
C HIS A 73 -14.66 -9.09 8.34
N SER A 74 -14.48 -7.97 9.03
CA SER A 74 -15.47 -6.87 9.07
C SER A 74 -15.35 -5.86 7.92
N GLY A 75 -14.40 -6.04 6.98
CA GLY A 75 -14.16 -5.11 5.87
C GLY A 75 -15.24 -5.17 4.79
N ALA A 76 -15.52 -4.02 4.14
CA ALA A 76 -16.52 -3.87 3.07
C ALA A 76 -16.21 -4.67 1.77
N LYS A 77 -15.04 -5.30 1.69
CA LYS A 77 -14.56 -6.05 0.50
C LYS A 77 -15.27 -7.41 0.26
N HIS A 78 -16.24 -7.81 1.12
CA HIS A 78 -16.97 -9.08 1.02
C HIS A 78 -18.27 -9.03 0.20
N LYS A 79 -18.51 -7.98 -0.60
CA LYS A 79 -19.62 -8.05 -1.58
C LYS A 79 -19.12 -8.80 -2.80
N GLU A 80 -19.70 -9.99 -3.01
CA GLU A 80 -19.53 -10.79 -4.22
C GLU A 80 -19.70 -9.91 -5.46
N GLY A 81 -18.72 -9.94 -6.37
CA GLY A 81 -18.81 -9.32 -7.69
C GLY A 81 -17.84 -8.18 -7.99
N VAL A 82 -16.98 -7.75 -7.06
CA VAL A 82 -15.94 -6.75 -7.34
C VAL A 82 -14.56 -7.38 -7.09
N TYR A 83 -14.17 -8.29 -7.97
CA TYR A 83 -12.77 -8.67 -8.14
C TYR A 83 -12.04 -7.56 -8.92
N GLN A 84 -11.84 -6.41 -8.30
CA GLN A 84 -10.71 -5.56 -8.65
C GLN A 84 -9.55 -6.01 -7.77
N ALA A 85 -8.36 -6.10 -8.36
CA ALA A 85 -7.13 -6.55 -7.73
C ALA A 85 -6.76 -5.66 -6.52
N ALA A 86 -7.42 -5.91 -5.38
CA ALA A 86 -7.09 -5.23 -4.14
C ALA A 86 -5.78 -5.82 -3.61
N VAL A 87 -4.76 -5.00 -3.47
CA VAL A 87 -3.44 -5.38 -2.94
C VAL A 87 -3.56 -5.83 -1.47
N GLY A 88 -4.49 -5.26 -0.70
CA GLY A 88 -4.78 -5.66 0.67
C GLY A 88 -5.51 -7.00 0.73
N VAL A 89 -4.78 -8.07 0.97
CA VAL A 89 -5.33 -9.43 1.08
C VAL A 89 -6.14 -9.54 2.37
N ASN A 90 -7.47 -9.60 2.24
CA ASN A 90 -8.45 -9.93 3.30
C ASN A 90 -8.91 -8.82 4.27
N GLY A 91 -8.54 -7.55 4.15
CA GLY A 91 -8.98 -6.49 5.08
C GLY A 91 -8.57 -6.74 6.54
N GLN A 92 -7.43 -7.39 6.76
CA GLN A 92 -6.92 -7.77 8.09
C GLN A 92 -5.87 -6.78 8.61
N GLY A 93 -5.27 -5.94 7.75
CA GLY A 93 -4.13 -5.10 8.11
C GLY A 93 -4.35 -4.21 9.31
N ASN A 94 -5.46 -3.46 9.35
CA ASN A 94 -5.81 -2.60 10.49
C ASN A 94 -5.88 -3.37 11.81
N LYS A 95 -6.40 -4.61 11.77
CA LYS A 95 -6.58 -5.46 12.95
C LYS A 95 -5.24 -5.97 13.45
N ILE A 96 -4.39 -6.45 12.53
CA ILE A 96 -3.04 -6.91 12.87
C ILE A 96 -2.29 -5.77 13.55
N VAL A 97 -2.25 -4.58 12.94
CA VAL A 97 -1.57 -3.42 13.53
C VAL A 97 -2.18 -3.05 14.88
N CYS A 98 -3.52 -3.03 15.01
CA CYS A 98 -4.17 -2.71 16.28
C CYS A 98 -3.79 -3.71 17.39
N HIS A 99 -3.87 -5.02 17.12
CA HIS A 99 -3.58 -6.07 18.09
C HIS A 99 -2.07 -6.25 18.40
N THR A 100 -1.21 -5.64 17.62
CA THR A 100 0.25 -5.70 17.82
C THR A 100 0.86 -4.34 18.18
N SER A 101 0.02 -3.38 18.56
CA SER A 101 0.43 -2.05 19.02
C SER A 101 0.28 -1.93 20.54
N LYS A 102 1.23 -1.26 21.19
CA LYS A 102 1.13 -0.85 22.58
C LYS A 102 -0.08 0.06 22.77
N TRP A 103 -0.30 0.96 21.85
CA TRP A 103 -1.50 1.77 21.71
C TRP A 103 -1.68 2.18 20.24
N LEU A 104 -2.93 2.41 19.85
CA LEU A 104 -3.30 2.91 18.55
C LEU A 104 -4.41 3.95 18.67
N ARG A 105 -4.30 5.03 17.90
CA ARG A 105 -5.34 6.04 17.75
C ARG A 105 -5.70 6.18 16.29
N VAL A 106 -6.98 6.15 16.01
CA VAL A 106 -7.51 6.46 14.69
C VAL A 106 -8.35 7.72 14.74
N GLN A 107 -8.09 8.65 13.83
CA GLN A 107 -8.91 9.81 13.56
C GLN A 107 -9.47 9.70 12.15
N VAL A 108 -10.75 10.00 11.99
CA VAL A 108 -11.44 9.97 10.70
C VAL A 108 -12.17 11.29 10.49
N CYS A 109 -11.81 11.96 9.40
CA CYS A 109 -12.54 13.12 8.90
C CYS A 109 -13.56 12.65 7.86
N ARG A 110 -14.85 12.68 8.22
CA ARG A 110 -15.93 12.18 7.36
C ARG A 110 -17.26 12.81 7.74
N ASP A 111 -18.13 13.02 6.74
CA ASP A 111 -19.51 13.51 6.93
C ASP A 111 -19.57 14.79 7.78
N GLY A 112 -18.59 15.68 7.59
CA GLY A 112 -18.51 16.98 8.26
C GLY A 112 -18.02 16.93 9.71
N ASN A 113 -17.54 15.79 10.20
CA ASN A 113 -17.06 15.60 11.56
C ASN A 113 -15.65 15.02 11.60
N ILE A 114 -14.97 15.24 12.74
CA ILE A 114 -13.74 14.56 13.13
C ILE A 114 -14.11 13.53 14.19
N TYR A 115 -13.99 12.26 13.84
CA TYR A 115 -14.19 11.14 14.76
C TYR A 115 -12.84 10.64 15.26
N GLN A 116 -12.79 10.17 16.51
CA GLN A 116 -11.62 9.55 17.10
C GLN A 116 -11.99 8.34 17.93
N GLN A 117 -11.15 7.31 17.85
CA GLN A 117 -11.13 6.18 18.78
C GLN A 117 -9.70 5.77 19.07
N SER A 118 -9.44 5.36 20.31
CA SER A 118 -8.14 4.85 20.75
C SER A 118 -8.27 3.44 21.27
N PHE A 119 -7.18 2.69 21.16
CA PHE A 119 -7.07 1.29 21.57
C PHE A 119 -5.76 1.11 22.33
N HIS A 120 -5.76 0.21 23.31
CA HIS A 120 -4.57 -0.17 24.06
C HIS A 120 -4.36 -1.68 24.05
N GLU A 121 -3.12 -2.09 24.28
CA GLU A 121 -2.70 -3.48 24.38
C GLU A 121 -3.29 -4.13 25.64
N THR A 122 -3.75 -5.37 25.49
CA THR A 122 -4.22 -6.24 26.57
C THR A 122 -3.59 -7.61 26.44
N ASP A 123 -3.75 -8.47 27.45
CA ASP A 123 -3.27 -9.87 27.40
C ASP A 123 -3.93 -10.68 26.28
N GLU A 124 -5.09 -10.24 25.78
CA GLU A 124 -5.85 -10.90 24.71
C GLU A 124 -5.72 -10.20 23.34
N GLY A 125 -4.85 -9.19 23.24
CA GLY A 125 -4.62 -8.41 22.02
C GLY A 125 -4.88 -6.92 22.22
N ALA A 126 -5.99 -6.38 21.72
CA ALA A 126 -6.33 -4.96 21.85
C ALA A 126 -7.76 -4.74 22.34
N ALA A 127 -7.97 -3.69 23.12
CA ALA A 127 -9.28 -3.23 23.55
C ALA A 127 -9.45 -1.72 23.30
N PRO A 128 -10.68 -1.22 23.05
CA PRO A 128 -10.92 0.20 22.91
C PRO A 128 -10.85 0.89 24.28
N ASP A 129 -10.28 2.10 24.32
CA ASP A 129 -10.24 2.92 25.54
C ASP A 129 -11.62 3.47 25.90
N SER A 130 -12.43 3.76 24.86
CA SER A 130 -13.76 4.36 24.99
C SER A 130 -14.56 4.15 23.70
N ASP A 131 -15.82 4.56 23.74
CA ASP A 131 -16.62 4.76 22.54
C ASP A 131 -16.01 5.83 21.62
N ILE A 132 -16.46 5.84 20.37
CA ILE A 132 -16.02 6.82 19.38
C ILE A 132 -16.41 8.23 19.84
N GLN A 133 -15.45 9.12 19.82
CA GLN A 133 -15.61 10.53 20.18
C GLN A 133 -15.73 11.40 18.92
N ILE A 134 -16.57 12.42 18.99
CA ILE A 134 -16.63 13.48 17.99
C ILE A 134 -15.83 14.67 18.53
N LEU A 135 -14.67 14.96 17.93
CA LEU A 135 -13.78 16.01 18.36
C LEU A 135 -14.20 17.41 17.85
N GLY A 136 -14.93 17.46 16.73
CA GLY A 136 -15.33 18.71 16.11
C GLY A 136 -15.86 18.57 14.69
N LYS A 137 -16.00 19.72 14.03
CA LYS A 137 -16.44 19.81 12.62
C LYS A 137 -15.26 20.02 11.70
N THR A 138 -15.37 19.50 10.48
CA THR A 138 -14.35 19.68 9.44
C THR A 138 -14.99 19.62 8.05
N ALA A 139 -14.38 20.32 7.10
CA ALA A 139 -14.67 20.14 5.67
C ALA A 139 -13.71 19.13 5.01
N ALA A 140 -12.64 18.74 5.72
CA ALA A 140 -11.69 17.75 5.22
C ALA A 140 -12.26 16.34 5.28
N THR A 141 -11.70 15.46 4.46
CA THR A 141 -11.91 14.01 4.51
C THR A 141 -10.57 13.31 4.70
N GLY A 142 -10.57 12.09 5.20
CA GLY A 142 -9.36 11.26 5.33
C GLY A 142 -9.34 10.41 6.58
N THR A 143 -8.30 9.60 6.66
CA THR A 143 -7.99 8.76 7.83
C THR A 143 -6.59 9.06 8.32
N LYS A 144 -6.41 9.13 9.63
CA LYS A 144 -5.13 9.22 10.30
C LYS A 144 -5.04 8.13 11.36
N ILE A 145 -4.07 7.23 11.22
CA ILE A 145 -3.77 6.17 12.17
C ILE A 145 -2.42 6.49 12.79
N THR A 146 -2.37 6.60 14.11
CA THR A 146 -1.13 6.81 14.87
C THR A 146 -0.98 5.67 15.85
N TYR A 147 0.18 5.04 15.92
CA TYR A 147 0.40 3.91 16.81
C TYR A 147 1.86 3.77 17.24
N VAL A 148 2.08 3.07 18.32
CA VAL A 148 3.40 2.60 18.76
C VAL A 148 3.38 1.08 18.75
N PRO A 149 4.29 0.41 18.03
CA PRO A 149 4.41 -1.05 18.04
C PRO A 149 4.63 -1.63 19.44
N SER A 150 4.03 -2.80 19.71
CA SER A 150 4.20 -3.49 21.00
C SER A 150 5.62 -4.02 21.17
N GLU A 151 6.27 -3.66 22.26
CA GLU A 151 7.56 -4.25 22.65
C GLU A 151 7.44 -5.72 23.04
N ILE A 152 6.27 -6.16 23.51
CA ILE A 152 6.01 -7.57 23.85
C ILE A 152 6.01 -8.41 22.59
N VAL A 153 5.34 -7.93 21.53
CA VAL A 153 5.22 -8.64 20.25
C VAL A 153 6.52 -8.56 19.45
N TYR A 154 7.04 -7.36 19.25
CA TYR A 154 8.12 -7.11 18.31
C TYR A 154 9.52 -7.21 18.94
N GLN A 155 9.64 -7.14 20.27
CA GLN A 155 10.89 -7.35 21.04
C GLN A 155 12.07 -6.57 20.48
N GLY A 156 11.89 -5.27 20.28
CA GLY A 156 12.91 -4.37 19.78
C GLY A 156 13.08 -4.30 18.26
N ALA A 157 12.28 -5.02 17.47
CA ALA A 157 12.25 -4.81 16.02
C ALA A 157 11.74 -3.40 15.71
N ARG A 158 12.30 -2.79 14.66
CA ARG A 158 11.97 -1.42 14.22
C ARG A 158 11.67 -1.44 12.72
N ILE A 159 11.03 -0.39 12.22
CA ILE A 159 10.83 -0.25 10.77
C ILE A 159 12.17 -0.17 10.07
N ASP A 160 12.33 -0.97 9.01
CA ASP A 160 13.45 -0.86 8.08
C ASP A 160 13.18 0.29 7.09
N VAL A 161 13.75 1.45 7.40
CA VAL A 161 13.51 2.67 6.63
C VAL A 161 14.02 2.55 5.20
N ASP A 162 15.17 1.90 4.98
CA ASP A 162 15.73 1.73 3.64
C ASP A 162 14.82 0.83 2.77
N ASN A 163 14.35 -0.28 3.33
CA ASN A 163 13.40 -1.16 2.67
C ASN A 163 12.03 -0.48 2.46
N LEU A 164 11.61 0.39 3.38
CA LEU A 164 10.40 1.19 3.22
C LEU A 164 10.54 2.17 2.04
N ILE A 165 11.67 2.88 1.93
CA ILE A 165 11.97 3.79 0.82
C ILE A 165 11.89 3.07 -0.52
N GLU A 166 12.52 1.89 -0.64
CA GLU A 166 12.44 1.07 -1.86
C GLU A 166 10.99 0.69 -2.17
N SER A 167 10.23 0.27 -1.16
CA SER A 167 8.82 -0.13 -1.31
C SER A 167 7.93 1.03 -1.74
N LEU A 168 8.10 2.22 -1.16
CA LEU A 168 7.34 3.42 -1.50
C LEU A 168 7.70 3.95 -2.90
N THR A 169 8.97 3.83 -3.29
CA THR A 169 9.42 4.14 -4.64
C THR A 169 8.68 3.28 -5.66
N MET A 170 8.65 1.96 -5.44
CA MET A 170 7.93 1.04 -6.33
C MET A 170 6.42 1.28 -6.31
N LEU A 171 5.85 1.54 -5.13
CA LEU A 171 4.43 1.83 -4.98
C LEU A 171 4.03 3.06 -5.79
N SER A 172 4.85 4.11 -5.83
CA SER A 172 4.58 5.30 -6.63
C SER A 172 4.50 5.00 -8.14
N TYR A 173 5.24 4.02 -8.63
CA TYR A 173 5.17 3.58 -10.03
C TYR A 173 3.92 2.74 -10.31
N PHE A 174 3.44 1.95 -9.35
CA PHE A 174 2.21 1.17 -9.50
C PHE A 174 0.95 2.02 -9.34
N THR A 175 1.03 3.11 -8.56
CA THR A 175 -0.13 3.94 -8.22
C THR A 175 0.04 5.35 -8.81
N LYS A 176 -0.03 5.39 -10.12
CA LYS A 176 0.14 6.62 -10.90
C LYS A 176 -0.77 7.75 -10.40
N GLY A 177 -0.17 8.89 -10.06
CA GLY A 177 -0.89 10.09 -9.63
C GLY A 177 -1.15 10.18 -8.13
N LEU A 178 -0.89 9.14 -7.33
CA LEU A 178 -0.89 9.23 -5.89
C LEU A 178 0.42 9.85 -5.39
N LYS A 179 0.32 10.87 -4.56
CA LYS A 179 1.46 11.43 -3.84
C LYS A 179 1.70 10.64 -2.57
N ILE A 180 2.92 10.14 -2.38
CA ILE A 180 3.32 9.45 -1.16
C ILE A 180 4.42 10.28 -0.50
N ILE A 181 4.29 10.53 0.80
CA ILE A 181 5.21 11.34 1.58
C ILE A 181 5.72 10.48 2.73
N LEU A 182 7.02 10.34 2.88
CA LEU A 182 7.66 9.71 4.03
C LEU A 182 8.39 10.78 4.83
N SER A 183 8.07 10.89 6.11
CA SER A 183 8.75 11.75 7.08
C SER A 183 9.39 10.85 8.14
N VAL A 184 10.71 10.88 8.25
CA VAL A 184 11.45 10.18 9.30
C VAL A 184 12.15 11.23 10.14
N ASP A 185 11.73 11.35 11.39
CA ASP A 185 12.12 12.45 12.27
C ASP A 185 11.86 13.83 11.60
N GLU A 186 12.89 14.58 11.25
CA GLU A 186 12.79 15.90 10.60
C GLU A 186 13.00 15.83 9.06
N GLU A 187 13.35 14.67 8.51
CA GLU A 187 13.60 14.50 7.08
C GLU A 187 12.33 14.06 6.34
N GLU A 188 12.01 14.75 5.24
CA GLU A 188 10.84 14.43 4.42
C GLU A 188 11.25 14.07 2.99
N MET A 189 10.68 12.99 2.46
CA MET A 189 10.86 12.51 1.09
C MET A 189 9.50 12.37 0.40
N GLU A 190 9.42 12.76 -0.87
CA GLU A 190 8.23 12.62 -1.69
C GLU A 190 8.45 11.58 -2.80
N PHE A 191 7.49 10.69 -2.99
CA PHE A 191 7.44 9.70 -4.05
C PHE A 191 6.20 9.98 -4.89
N TYR A 192 6.40 10.19 -6.18
CA TYR A 192 5.33 10.49 -7.12
C TYR A 192 5.71 10.05 -8.52
N SER A 193 4.78 9.43 -9.23
CA SER A 193 4.95 9.10 -10.64
C SER A 193 3.77 9.62 -11.46
N ALA A 194 4.08 10.38 -12.52
CA ALA A 194 3.10 10.84 -13.48
C ALA A 194 2.83 9.81 -14.59
N HIS A 195 3.79 8.92 -14.87
CA HIS A 195 3.75 7.97 -15.99
C HIS A 195 3.80 6.49 -15.56
N GLY A 196 3.68 6.20 -14.26
CA GLY A 196 3.65 4.84 -13.73
C GLY A 196 4.97 4.11 -13.93
N LEU A 197 4.93 2.84 -14.30
CA LEU A 197 6.11 1.99 -14.50
C LEU A 197 7.16 2.58 -15.47
N ALA A 198 6.74 3.43 -16.39
CA ALA A 198 7.67 4.07 -17.32
C ALA A 198 8.69 4.98 -16.61
N ASP A 199 8.30 5.61 -15.49
CA ASP A 199 9.20 6.46 -14.71
C ASP A 199 10.30 5.66 -14.00
N GLY A 200 10.07 4.38 -13.72
CA GLY A 200 11.04 3.44 -13.12
C GLY A 200 12.16 2.99 -14.07
N LEU A 201 12.03 3.24 -15.38
CA LEU A 201 12.98 2.78 -16.39
C LEU A 201 14.02 3.85 -16.82
N LYS A 202 14.47 4.70 -15.92
CA LYS A 202 15.47 5.74 -16.20
C LYS A 202 16.89 5.13 -16.16
N ALA A 203 17.23 4.30 -17.16
CA ALA A 203 18.57 3.77 -17.30
C ALA A 203 19.50 4.81 -17.97
N GLU A 204 20.68 5.04 -17.41
CA GLU A 204 21.67 5.99 -17.94
C GLU A 204 22.26 5.52 -19.27
N ASP A 205 22.37 4.21 -19.48
CA ASP A 205 22.97 3.55 -20.65
C ASP A 205 21.96 3.12 -21.72
N ARG A 206 20.77 3.74 -21.75
CA ARG A 206 19.73 3.47 -22.74
C ARG A 206 20.20 3.66 -24.17
N LEU A 207 19.76 2.79 -25.07
CA LEU A 207 20.04 2.89 -26.50
C LEU A 207 19.26 4.00 -27.20
N HIS A 208 18.05 4.32 -26.72
CA HIS A 208 17.19 5.38 -27.21
C HIS A 208 16.25 5.88 -26.11
N LYS A 209 15.60 7.03 -26.35
CA LYS A 209 14.70 7.66 -25.35
C LYS A 209 13.34 6.99 -25.23
N ASN A 210 12.93 6.16 -26.19
CA ASN A 210 11.60 5.58 -26.23
C ASN A 210 11.48 4.48 -25.20
N ILE A 211 10.39 4.52 -24.43
CA ILE A 211 9.93 3.47 -23.55
C ILE A 211 8.68 2.88 -24.19
N LEU A 212 8.65 1.57 -24.36
CA LEU A 212 7.42 0.86 -24.67
C LEU A 212 6.66 0.67 -23.39
N HIS A 213 5.51 1.29 -23.28
CA HIS A 213 4.60 1.14 -22.18
C HIS A 213 3.28 0.56 -22.71
N PHE A 214 2.82 -0.51 -22.08
CA PHE A 214 1.61 -1.22 -22.45
C PHE A 214 0.82 -1.53 -21.20
N GLN A 215 -0.47 -1.23 -21.24
CA GLN A 215 -1.41 -1.62 -20.17
C GLN A 215 -2.67 -2.20 -20.83
N ARG A 216 -3.15 -3.31 -20.32
CA ARG A 216 -4.37 -3.93 -20.81
C ARG A 216 -5.09 -4.69 -19.69
N ASP A 217 -6.38 -4.43 -19.60
CA ASP A 217 -7.29 -5.14 -18.72
C ASP A 217 -7.91 -6.32 -19.47
N TYR A 218 -7.97 -7.44 -18.79
CA TYR A 218 -8.64 -8.67 -19.19
C TYR A 218 -9.76 -8.95 -18.18
N GLU A 219 -10.59 -9.95 -18.45
CA GLU A 219 -11.71 -10.31 -17.59
C GLU A 219 -11.26 -10.63 -16.14
N ASP A 220 -10.16 -11.38 -16.01
CA ASP A 220 -9.66 -11.87 -14.71
C ASP A 220 -8.38 -11.20 -14.22
N CYS A 221 -7.74 -10.34 -15.03
CA CYS A 221 -6.47 -9.71 -14.65
C CYS A 221 -6.18 -8.44 -15.44
N SER A 222 -5.35 -7.57 -14.88
CA SER A 222 -4.73 -6.46 -15.59
C SER A 222 -3.24 -6.75 -15.79
N VAL A 223 -2.71 -6.39 -16.95
CA VAL A 223 -1.29 -6.53 -17.27
C VAL A 223 -0.73 -5.18 -17.64
N GLU A 224 0.32 -4.78 -16.94
CA GLU A 224 1.10 -3.59 -17.27
C GLU A 224 2.55 -3.98 -17.52
N LEU A 225 3.15 -3.39 -18.56
CA LEU A 225 4.51 -3.64 -18.98
C LEU A 225 5.16 -2.32 -19.38
N ALA A 226 6.36 -2.06 -18.85
CA ALA A 226 7.24 -1.02 -19.35
C ALA A 226 8.58 -1.64 -19.78
N LEU A 227 9.06 -1.31 -20.95
CA LEU A 227 10.25 -1.89 -21.57
C LEU A 227 11.12 -0.80 -22.19
N GLN A 228 12.43 -0.89 -21.95
CA GLN A 228 13.43 -0.02 -22.55
C GLN A 228 14.68 -0.83 -22.92
N TRP A 229 15.29 -0.50 -24.05
CA TRP A 229 16.57 -1.09 -24.48
C TRP A 229 17.74 -0.30 -23.91
N ASN A 230 18.70 -1.00 -23.35
CA ASN A 230 19.97 -0.45 -22.86
C ASN A 230 21.18 -1.19 -23.46
N LYS A 231 22.38 -0.69 -23.20
CA LYS A 231 23.65 -1.30 -23.65
C LYS A 231 24.13 -2.41 -22.70
N GLY A 232 23.55 -2.48 -21.53
CA GLY A 232 23.92 -3.42 -20.50
C GLY A 232 23.23 -4.77 -20.63
N ARG A 233 23.32 -5.56 -19.56
CA ARG A 233 22.62 -6.84 -19.47
C ARG A 233 21.11 -6.60 -19.25
N GLY A 234 20.27 -7.32 -19.99
CA GLY A 234 18.82 -7.26 -19.82
C GLY A 234 18.39 -7.75 -18.42
N GLU A 235 17.50 -7.02 -17.79
CA GLU A 235 16.90 -7.35 -16.50
C GLU A 235 15.37 -7.35 -16.64
N ILE A 236 14.71 -8.27 -15.95
CA ILE A 236 13.25 -8.31 -15.84
C ILE A 236 12.91 -8.26 -14.36
N LYS A 237 12.11 -7.27 -13.97
CA LYS A 237 11.57 -7.15 -12.61
C LYS A 237 10.08 -7.50 -12.63
N PRO A 238 9.72 -8.74 -12.25
CA PRO A 238 8.33 -9.18 -12.26
C PRO A 238 7.61 -8.83 -10.96
N TYR A 239 6.39 -8.35 -11.07
CA TYR A 239 5.51 -8.06 -9.95
C TYR A 239 4.15 -8.71 -10.18
N ALA A 240 3.53 -9.17 -9.11
CA ALA A 240 2.14 -9.63 -9.09
C ALA A 240 1.43 -8.99 -7.88
N ASN A 241 0.32 -8.29 -8.12
CA ASN A 241 -0.38 -7.50 -7.11
C ASN A 241 0.58 -6.60 -6.30
N ASN A 242 1.45 -5.89 -7.01
CA ASN A 242 2.48 -4.97 -6.47
C ASN A 242 3.58 -5.63 -5.62
N LEU A 243 3.60 -6.97 -5.53
CA LEU A 243 4.64 -7.71 -4.84
C LEU A 243 5.69 -8.24 -5.83
N TYR A 244 6.97 -8.05 -5.51
CA TYR A 244 8.06 -8.58 -6.32
C TYR A 244 8.09 -10.12 -6.28
N VAL A 245 8.09 -10.74 -7.47
CA VAL A 245 8.09 -12.20 -7.62
C VAL A 245 9.48 -12.66 -8.05
N LYS A 246 10.38 -12.87 -7.08
CA LYS A 246 11.80 -13.17 -7.30
C LYS A 246 12.05 -14.31 -8.29
N ASP A 247 11.28 -15.38 -8.20
CA ASP A 247 11.45 -16.57 -9.04
C ASP A 247 10.68 -16.46 -10.38
N GLY A 248 10.00 -15.34 -10.63
CA GLY A 248 9.18 -15.16 -11.81
C GLY A 248 7.91 -16.01 -11.76
N GLY A 249 7.61 -16.70 -12.85
CA GLY A 249 6.43 -17.55 -12.95
C GLY A 249 6.00 -17.75 -14.40
N ALA A 250 4.84 -18.37 -14.60
CA ALA A 250 4.29 -18.64 -15.91
C ALA A 250 4.12 -17.38 -16.77
N PHE A 251 3.77 -16.24 -16.15
CA PHE A 251 3.63 -14.96 -16.84
C PHE A 251 4.96 -14.43 -17.40
N ILE A 252 6.10 -14.64 -16.73
CA ILE A 252 7.42 -14.28 -17.24
C ILE A 252 7.83 -15.18 -18.40
N SER A 253 7.56 -16.48 -18.29
CA SER A 253 7.82 -17.42 -19.38
C SER A 253 6.96 -17.11 -20.60
N GLY A 254 5.70 -16.76 -20.40
CA GLY A 254 4.79 -16.31 -21.43
C GLY A 254 5.25 -15.03 -22.10
N PHE A 255 5.68 -14.04 -21.33
CA PHE A 255 6.22 -12.78 -21.83
C PHE A 255 7.47 -13.02 -22.71
N LYS A 256 8.48 -13.74 -22.22
CA LYS A 256 9.71 -14.05 -22.95
C LYS A 256 9.41 -14.79 -24.27
N SER A 257 8.55 -15.79 -24.21
CA SER A 257 8.14 -16.57 -25.40
C SER A 257 7.42 -15.68 -26.44
N SER A 258 6.52 -14.81 -25.99
CA SER A 258 5.79 -13.89 -26.87
C SER A 258 6.71 -12.84 -27.48
N LEU A 259 7.63 -12.29 -26.70
CA LEU A 259 8.63 -11.32 -27.18
C LEU A 259 9.53 -11.94 -28.25
N THR A 260 10.06 -13.16 -28.00
CA THR A 260 10.87 -13.91 -28.97
C THR A 260 10.10 -14.18 -30.27
N LYS A 261 8.84 -14.64 -30.18
CA LYS A 261 8.00 -14.88 -31.37
C LYS A 261 7.78 -13.60 -32.19
N THR A 262 7.53 -12.48 -31.50
CA THR A 262 7.33 -11.18 -32.15
C THR A 262 8.58 -10.73 -32.90
N PHE A 263 9.76 -10.81 -32.28
CA PHE A 263 11.01 -10.48 -32.95
C PHE A 263 11.30 -11.39 -34.14
N ASN A 264 11.11 -12.70 -34.02
CA ASN A 264 11.30 -13.64 -35.14
C ASN A 264 10.37 -13.31 -36.30
N SER A 265 9.13 -12.92 -36.05
CA SER A 265 8.16 -12.53 -37.07
C SER A 265 8.56 -11.23 -37.79
N ILE A 266 9.07 -10.24 -37.06
CA ILE A 266 9.42 -8.92 -37.65
C ILE A 266 10.75 -8.97 -38.36
N CYS A 267 11.75 -9.67 -37.83
CA CYS A 267 13.12 -9.65 -38.33
C CYS A 267 13.40 -10.74 -39.39
N GLY A 268 12.46 -11.65 -39.63
CA GLY A 268 12.60 -12.77 -40.60
C GLY A 268 13.72 -13.75 -40.23
N GLY A 269 14.15 -13.76 -38.97
CA GLY A 269 15.22 -14.58 -38.42
C GLY A 269 14.74 -15.53 -37.33
N SER A 270 15.64 -16.38 -36.86
CA SER A 270 15.41 -17.25 -35.70
C SER A 270 16.29 -16.75 -34.55
N PHE A 271 15.68 -16.15 -33.54
CA PHE A 271 16.30 -15.82 -32.26
C PHE A 271 15.90 -16.89 -31.23
N SER A 272 16.87 -17.32 -30.45
CA SER A 272 16.68 -18.31 -29.37
C SER A 272 16.70 -17.61 -28.00
#